data_96ff629a37b7f74cbc94c7fd03e78988
#
_entry.id   96ff629a37b7f74cbc94c7fd03e78988
#
_cell.length_a   1.000
_cell.length_b   1.000
_cell.length_c   1.000
_cell.angle_alpha   90.00
_cell.angle_beta   90.00
_cell.angle_gamma   90.00
#
_symmetry.space_group_name_H-M   'P 1'
#
loop_
_entity.id
_entity.type
_entity.pdbx_description
1 polymer ?
#
loop_
_entity_poly.entity_id
_entity_poly.type
_entity_poly.pdbx_seq_one_letter_code
_entity_poly.pdbx_strand_id
1 'polypeptide(L)'
;MKRRIIAALLFFCVISAVYAETDYVKMLKDVDELVTFKGTDLSAEYTIVKRDPDGSSSTTVAAMFRRDSEDKFVVLVLQPVADKGKGYLKQGNNLWLYDPIGKGFTFTSAKERFQNSSFRVSDFTGSNYAGNYKINNVKQEKLGKFSCTVFDLEAITKSVSFPKVKIWVSEDNLVRKLEDYSLSGQLMRTSAFPSYQKVGKRWVPAKIIIQDHLVFRKVGDKVEYERTTVDIKNPSLNKQPDSLYTKEYLERVNTK
;
A
#
# COMPACT_ATOMS: atom_id res chain seq x y z
N MET A 1 3.03 -84.95 14.66
CA MET A 1 3.58 -83.66 15.04
C MET A 1 3.23 -82.68 13.89
N LYS A 2 2.23 -81.77 14.05
CA LYS A 2 1.80 -80.75 13.03
C LYS A 2 2.34 -79.41 13.49
N ARG A 3 3.30 -78.85 12.76
CA ARG A 3 3.81 -77.43 12.95
C ARG A 3 2.82 -76.47 12.37
N ARG A 4 2.20 -75.60 13.20
CA ARG A 4 1.41 -74.44 12.78
C ARG A 4 2.35 -73.28 12.56
N ILE A 5 2.43 -72.76 11.32
CA ILE A 5 3.12 -71.53 10.97
C ILE A 5 2.10 -70.39 11.13
N ILE A 6 2.37 -69.48 12.11
CA ILE A 6 1.57 -68.26 12.29
C ILE A 6 2.27 -67.18 11.44
N ALA A 7 1.60 -66.77 10.35
CA ALA A 7 2.02 -65.62 9.55
C ALA A 7 1.49 -64.34 10.20
N ALA A 8 2.38 -63.51 10.76
CA ALA A 8 2.06 -62.19 11.26
C ALA A 8 2.02 -61.20 10.07
N LEU A 9 0.83 -60.74 9.69
CA LEU A 9 0.66 -59.64 8.74
C LEU A 9 0.96 -58.31 9.45
N LEU A 10 2.11 -57.68 9.15
CA LEU A 10 2.42 -56.31 9.51
C LEU A 10 1.65 -55.35 8.58
N PHE A 11 0.60 -54.76 9.13
CA PHE A 11 -0.18 -53.70 8.45
C PHE A 11 0.61 -52.39 8.54
N PHE A 12 1.31 -52.01 7.47
CA PHE A 12 2.04 -50.76 7.38
C PHE A 12 1.03 -49.64 7.05
N CYS A 13 0.54 -48.93 8.07
CA CYS A 13 -0.26 -47.71 7.90
C CYS A 13 0.63 -46.61 7.35
N VAL A 14 0.60 -46.39 6.04
CA VAL A 14 1.17 -45.19 5.41
C VAL A 14 0.25 -44.01 5.73
N ILE A 15 0.59 -43.22 6.73
CA ILE A 15 -0.04 -41.93 6.99
C ILE A 15 0.45 -40.99 5.91
N SER A 16 -0.28 -40.86 4.82
CA SER A 16 -0.11 -39.79 3.84
C SER A 16 -0.52 -38.49 4.52
N ALA A 17 0.47 -37.69 4.94
CA ALA A 17 0.24 -36.31 5.33
C ALA A 17 -0.28 -35.57 4.09
N VAL A 18 -1.57 -35.28 4.04
CA VAL A 18 -2.17 -34.39 3.04
C VAL A 18 -1.68 -32.98 3.41
N TYR A 19 -0.61 -32.53 2.77
CA TYR A 19 -0.24 -31.13 2.79
C TYR A 19 -1.32 -30.38 2.02
N ALA A 20 -2.13 -29.60 2.71
CA ALA A 20 -3.06 -28.69 2.06
C ALA A 20 -2.23 -27.73 1.21
N GLU A 21 -2.43 -27.75 -0.10
CA GLU A 21 -1.80 -26.81 -1.03
C GLU A 21 -2.20 -25.39 -0.62
N THR A 22 -1.22 -24.53 -0.40
CA THR A 22 -1.49 -23.15 0.04
C THR A 22 -2.15 -22.39 -1.10
N ASP A 23 -3.38 -21.94 -0.89
CA ASP A 23 -4.09 -21.07 -1.86
C ASP A 23 -3.52 -19.63 -1.77
N TYR A 24 -2.50 -19.38 -2.58
CA TYR A 24 -1.82 -18.08 -2.65
C TYR A 24 -2.74 -16.96 -3.18
N VAL A 25 -3.72 -17.27 -4.01
CA VAL A 25 -4.71 -16.28 -4.47
C VAL A 25 -5.61 -15.86 -3.32
N LYS A 26 -6.05 -16.83 -2.51
CA LYS A 26 -6.80 -16.54 -1.28
C LYS A 26 -5.98 -15.70 -0.33
N MET A 27 -4.70 -16.02 -0.13
CA MET A 27 -3.81 -15.24 0.74
C MET A 27 -3.72 -13.78 0.28
N LEU A 28 -3.57 -13.51 -1.02
CA LEU A 28 -3.58 -12.14 -1.54
C LEU A 28 -4.93 -11.43 -1.32
N LYS A 29 -6.05 -12.13 -1.45
CA LYS A 29 -7.37 -11.57 -1.12
C LYS A 29 -7.48 -11.22 0.35
N ASP A 30 -6.98 -12.06 1.25
CA ASP A 30 -6.97 -11.81 2.69
C ASP A 30 -6.10 -10.58 3.03
N VAL A 31 -4.92 -10.43 2.37
CA VAL A 31 -4.07 -9.24 2.47
C VAL A 31 -4.83 -7.97 2.08
N ASP A 32 -5.47 -7.97 0.90
CA ASP A 32 -6.24 -6.83 0.40
C ASP A 32 -7.41 -6.49 1.33
N GLU A 33 -8.09 -7.51 1.85
CA GLU A 33 -9.23 -7.33 2.74
C GLU A 33 -8.85 -6.67 4.06
N LEU A 34 -7.66 -6.98 4.62
CA LEU A 34 -7.20 -6.41 5.89
C LEU A 34 -7.02 -4.89 5.85
N VAL A 35 -6.76 -4.30 4.68
CA VAL A 35 -6.51 -2.88 4.47
C VAL A 35 -7.61 -2.16 3.68
N THR A 36 -8.74 -2.85 3.44
CA THR A 36 -9.91 -2.31 2.74
C THR A 36 -11.08 -2.11 3.70
N PHE A 37 -11.75 -0.97 3.61
CA PHE A 37 -12.78 -0.51 4.54
C PHE A 37 -14.15 -0.44 3.85
N LYS A 38 -14.72 -1.61 3.47
CA LYS A 38 -16.07 -1.70 2.92
C LYS A 38 -17.10 -1.52 4.04
N GLY A 39 -18.10 -0.68 3.81
CA GLY A 39 -19.19 -0.42 4.76
C GLY A 39 -18.93 0.70 5.78
N THR A 40 -17.72 1.26 5.82
CA THR A 40 -17.34 2.43 6.62
C THR A 40 -16.46 3.35 5.80
N ASP A 41 -16.23 4.59 6.28
CA ASP A 41 -15.23 5.47 5.70
C ASP A 41 -13.96 5.40 6.57
N LEU A 42 -12.79 5.51 5.93
CA LEU A 42 -11.53 5.71 6.65
C LEU A 42 -11.13 7.17 6.56
N SER A 43 -10.85 7.80 7.70
CA SER A 43 -10.16 9.09 7.74
C SER A 43 -8.89 8.97 8.57
N ALA A 44 -7.84 9.73 8.20
CA ALA A 44 -6.60 9.80 8.95
C ALA A 44 -5.80 11.05 8.59
N GLU A 45 -4.88 11.43 9.47
CA GLU A 45 -3.88 12.46 9.23
C GLU A 45 -2.57 11.81 8.77
N TYR A 46 -2.00 12.34 7.70
CA TYR A 46 -0.74 11.91 7.11
C TYR A 46 0.31 13.00 7.31
N THR A 47 1.41 12.69 7.99
CA THR A 47 2.62 13.52 8.02
C THR A 47 3.64 12.87 7.09
N ILE A 48 3.98 13.54 6.00
CA ILE A 48 4.85 13.04 4.94
C ILE A 48 6.13 13.88 4.95
N VAL A 49 7.24 13.27 5.32
CA VAL A 49 8.57 13.90 5.37
C VAL A 49 9.40 13.34 4.22
N LYS A 50 9.71 14.18 3.24
CA LYS A 50 10.67 13.88 2.18
C LYS A 50 12.04 14.37 2.60
N ARG A 51 13.05 13.55 2.40
CA ARG A 51 14.47 13.90 2.50
C ARG A 51 15.15 13.66 1.16
N ASP A 52 15.69 14.72 0.59
CA ASP A 52 16.41 14.67 -0.67
C ASP A 52 17.86 14.13 -0.48
N PRO A 53 18.50 13.66 -1.56
CA PRO A 53 19.86 13.13 -1.50
C PRO A 53 20.92 14.15 -1.08
N ASP A 54 20.64 15.45 -1.15
CA ASP A 54 21.50 16.53 -0.67
C ASP A 54 21.35 16.82 0.83
N GLY A 55 20.41 16.11 1.49
CA GLY A 55 20.10 16.26 2.90
C GLY A 55 19.00 17.26 3.21
N SER A 56 18.54 18.04 2.21
CA SER A 56 17.39 18.93 2.38
C SER A 56 16.12 18.11 2.67
N SER A 57 15.15 18.72 3.35
CA SER A 57 13.90 18.04 3.68
C SER A 57 12.70 18.96 3.58
N SER A 58 11.55 18.37 3.25
CA SER A 58 10.26 19.04 3.26
C SER A 58 9.22 18.19 3.98
N THR A 59 8.26 18.86 4.60
CA THR A 59 7.16 18.18 5.33
C THR A 59 5.82 18.63 4.77
N THR A 60 4.97 17.65 4.47
CA THR A 60 3.58 17.86 4.11
C THR A 60 2.69 17.21 5.16
N VAL A 61 1.68 17.93 5.64
CA VAL A 61 0.60 17.38 6.46
C VAL A 61 -0.67 17.40 5.64
N ALA A 62 -1.39 16.28 5.60
CA ALA A 62 -2.62 16.15 4.86
C ALA A 62 -3.69 15.37 5.65
N ALA A 63 -4.95 15.79 5.53
CA ALA A 63 -6.09 15.00 5.97
C ALA A 63 -6.59 14.15 4.79
N MET A 64 -6.81 12.86 5.05
CA MET A 64 -7.32 11.90 4.07
C MET A 64 -8.67 11.36 4.53
N PHE A 65 -9.60 11.26 3.59
CA PHE A 65 -10.93 10.66 3.75
C PHE A 65 -11.16 9.70 2.58
N ARG A 66 -11.48 8.44 2.88
CA ARG A 66 -11.60 7.39 1.86
C ARG A 66 -12.86 6.56 2.08
N ARG A 67 -13.62 6.32 1.02
CA ARG A 67 -14.78 5.44 0.95
C ARG A 67 -14.52 4.35 -0.10
N ASP A 68 -14.08 3.19 0.35
CA ASP A 68 -13.66 2.10 -0.55
C ASP A 68 -14.83 1.45 -1.29
N SER A 69 -16.03 1.44 -0.70
CA SER A 69 -17.24 0.89 -1.33
C SER A 69 -17.66 1.63 -2.60
N GLU A 70 -17.26 2.89 -2.77
CA GLU A 70 -17.62 3.74 -3.89
C GLU A 70 -16.38 4.22 -4.69
N ASP A 71 -15.20 3.69 -4.38
CA ASP A 71 -13.93 4.09 -4.96
C ASP A 71 -13.71 5.61 -4.95
N LYS A 72 -13.94 6.21 -3.77
CA LYS A 72 -13.82 7.65 -3.55
C LYS A 72 -12.78 7.97 -2.49
N PHE A 73 -12.05 9.05 -2.70
CA PHE A 73 -11.28 9.69 -1.64
C PHE A 73 -11.18 11.20 -1.83
N VAL A 74 -10.93 11.89 -0.72
CA VAL A 74 -10.47 13.27 -0.67
C VAL A 74 -9.20 13.33 0.14
N VAL A 75 -8.19 14.03 -0.36
CA VAL A 75 -6.99 14.40 0.40
C VAL A 75 -6.89 15.92 0.38
N LEU A 76 -6.79 16.53 1.55
CA LEU A 76 -6.64 17.97 1.72
C LEU A 76 -5.27 18.27 2.33
N VAL A 77 -4.44 19.05 1.66
CA VAL A 77 -3.15 19.52 2.19
C VAL A 77 -3.38 20.58 3.24
N LEU A 78 -2.83 20.37 4.44
CA LEU A 78 -2.93 21.25 5.59
C LEU A 78 -1.65 22.07 5.81
N GLN A 79 -0.49 21.50 5.45
CA GLN A 79 0.83 22.10 5.53
C GLN A 79 1.71 21.62 4.36
N PRO A 80 2.66 22.42 3.91
CA PRO A 80 3.04 23.78 4.35
C PRO A 80 2.01 24.82 3.96
N VAL A 81 2.14 26.05 4.49
CA VAL A 81 1.22 27.16 4.20
C VAL A 81 1.14 27.47 2.71
N ALA A 82 2.25 27.35 1.98
CA ALA A 82 2.29 27.57 0.53
C ALA A 82 1.40 26.60 -0.29
N ASP A 83 1.17 25.41 0.24
CA ASP A 83 0.36 24.36 -0.43
C ASP A 83 -0.98 24.11 0.26
N LYS A 84 -1.23 24.83 1.36
CA LYS A 84 -2.46 24.67 2.15
C LYS A 84 -3.70 24.88 1.30
N GLY A 85 -4.61 23.92 1.39
CA GLY A 85 -5.87 23.93 0.65
C GLY A 85 -5.81 23.24 -0.71
N LYS A 86 -4.63 22.88 -1.22
CA LYS A 86 -4.57 21.95 -2.37
C LYS A 86 -5.33 20.68 -2.01
N GLY A 87 -6.15 20.21 -2.93
CA GLY A 87 -7.02 19.05 -2.69
C GLY A 87 -6.98 18.04 -3.82
N TYR A 88 -7.03 16.77 -3.47
CA TYR A 88 -7.18 15.68 -4.43
C TYR A 88 -8.54 15.04 -4.23
N LEU A 89 -9.32 14.96 -5.29
CA LEU A 89 -10.64 14.32 -5.28
C LEU A 89 -10.66 13.18 -6.28
N LYS A 90 -10.89 11.96 -5.77
CA LYS A 90 -11.13 10.77 -6.60
C LYS A 90 -12.60 10.37 -6.54
N GLN A 91 -13.17 10.09 -7.71
CA GLN A 91 -14.51 9.51 -7.87
C GLN A 91 -14.43 8.47 -9.01
N GLY A 92 -14.39 7.20 -8.66
CA GLY A 92 -14.15 6.13 -9.62
C GLY A 92 -12.84 6.34 -10.38
N ASN A 93 -12.91 6.38 -11.70
CA ASN A 93 -11.73 6.55 -12.55
C ASN A 93 -11.24 8.01 -12.66
N ASN A 94 -12.01 8.96 -12.18
CA ASN A 94 -11.66 10.37 -12.27
C ASN A 94 -10.89 10.82 -11.03
N LEU A 95 -9.79 11.51 -11.27
CA LEU A 95 -8.99 12.13 -10.23
C LEU A 95 -8.67 13.57 -10.60
N TRP A 96 -9.00 14.49 -9.71
CA TRP A 96 -8.76 15.93 -9.87
C TRP A 96 -7.83 16.44 -8.78
N LEU A 97 -6.97 17.35 -9.17
CA LEU A 97 -6.23 18.25 -8.28
C LEU A 97 -6.93 19.61 -8.26
N TYR A 98 -7.28 20.08 -7.09
CA TYR A 98 -7.75 21.43 -6.83
C TYR A 98 -6.60 22.33 -6.43
N ASP A 99 -6.47 23.46 -7.10
CA ASP A 99 -5.54 24.53 -6.71
C ASP A 99 -6.34 25.71 -6.11
N PRO A 100 -6.15 26.02 -4.81
CA PRO A 100 -6.88 27.10 -4.15
C PRO A 100 -6.48 28.50 -4.64
N ILE A 101 -5.26 28.65 -5.21
CA ILE A 101 -4.79 29.95 -5.75
C ILE A 101 -5.50 30.24 -7.06
N GLY A 102 -5.47 29.28 -7.99
CA GLY A 102 -6.15 29.39 -9.28
C GLY A 102 -7.65 29.12 -9.20
N LYS A 103 -8.17 28.66 -8.04
CA LYS A 103 -9.57 28.28 -7.82
C LYS A 103 -10.08 27.30 -8.88
N GLY A 104 -9.22 26.39 -9.34
CA GLY A 104 -9.49 25.52 -10.47
C GLY A 104 -9.20 24.04 -10.19
N PHE A 105 -9.85 23.18 -10.97
CA PHE A 105 -9.62 21.73 -10.98
C PHE A 105 -8.90 21.34 -12.27
N THR A 106 -7.85 20.55 -12.11
CA THR A 106 -7.16 19.89 -13.23
C THR A 106 -7.23 18.38 -13.06
N PHE A 107 -7.37 17.65 -14.17
CA PHE A 107 -7.22 16.20 -14.13
C PHE A 107 -5.77 15.84 -13.78
N THR A 108 -5.62 14.84 -12.95
CA THR A 108 -4.31 14.29 -12.56
C THR A 108 -4.35 12.76 -12.58
N SER A 109 -3.23 12.13 -12.32
CA SER A 109 -3.08 10.68 -12.32
C SER A 109 -2.78 10.16 -10.90
N ALA A 110 -3.35 9.02 -10.57
CA ALA A 110 -2.98 8.29 -9.35
C ALA A 110 -1.50 7.88 -9.31
N LYS A 111 -0.84 7.85 -10.49
CA LYS A 111 0.60 7.53 -10.63
C LYS A 111 1.51 8.70 -10.27
N GLU A 112 0.96 9.91 -10.14
CA GLU A 112 1.75 11.10 -9.81
C GLU A 112 2.29 11.05 -8.39
N ARG A 113 3.44 11.71 -8.20
CA ARG A 113 4.06 11.92 -6.89
C ARG A 113 3.20 12.89 -6.07
N PHE A 114 2.86 12.51 -4.85
CA PHE A 114 2.14 13.42 -3.96
C PHE A 114 3.13 14.45 -3.38
N GLN A 115 2.87 15.74 -3.67
CA GLN A 115 3.70 16.87 -3.19
C GLN A 115 5.20 16.64 -3.42
N ASN A 116 5.56 16.18 -4.61
CA ASN A 116 6.94 15.89 -5.05
C ASN A 116 7.68 14.84 -4.20
N SER A 117 7.00 14.09 -3.32
CA SER A 117 7.60 13.00 -2.55
C SER A 117 7.55 11.66 -3.29
N SER A 118 8.26 10.64 -2.82
CA SER A 118 8.14 9.27 -3.36
C SER A 118 6.81 8.58 -3.01
N PHE A 119 6.00 9.18 -2.13
CA PHE A 119 4.62 8.77 -1.87
C PHE A 119 3.74 9.21 -3.05
N ARG A 120 2.98 8.29 -3.62
CA ARG A 120 2.12 8.57 -4.79
C ARG A 120 0.68 8.80 -4.36
N VAL A 121 -0.10 9.42 -5.23
CA VAL A 121 -1.54 9.62 -4.99
C VAL A 121 -2.27 8.27 -4.87
N SER A 122 -1.81 7.23 -5.59
CA SER A 122 -2.33 5.86 -5.44
C SER A 122 -2.07 5.23 -4.07
N ASP A 123 -1.07 5.69 -3.34
CA ASP A 123 -0.74 5.11 -2.03
C ASP A 123 -1.76 5.50 -0.93
N PHE A 124 -2.66 6.45 -1.20
CA PHE A 124 -3.81 6.73 -0.33
C PHE A 124 -4.93 5.69 -0.43
N THR A 125 -4.91 4.83 -1.44
CA THR A 125 -5.93 3.79 -1.63
C THR A 125 -5.53 2.48 -0.95
N GLY A 126 -6.48 1.56 -0.74
CA GLY A 126 -6.19 0.19 -0.34
C GLY A 126 -5.49 -0.59 -1.46
N SER A 127 -4.81 -1.67 -1.09
CA SER A 127 -4.26 -2.61 -2.07
C SER A 127 -5.38 -3.38 -2.76
N ASN A 128 -5.10 -3.86 -3.98
CA ASN A 128 -5.91 -4.82 -4.71
C ASN A 128 -4.96 -5.74 -5.49
N TYR A 129 -4.07 -6.41 -4.76
CA TYR A 129 -3.08 -7.31 -5.36
C TYR A 129 -3.75 -8.46 -6.10
N ALA A 130 -4.73 -9.12 -5.46
CA ALA A 130 -5.44 -10.25 -6.04
C ALA A 130 -6.24 -9.89 -7.31
N GLY A 131 -6.72 -8.65 -7.42
CA GLY A 131 -7.51 -8.19 -8.58
C GLY A 131 -6.69 -7.56 -9.70
N ASN A 132 -5.52 -6.99 -9.36
CA ASN A 132 -4.73 -6.22 -10.32
C ASN A 132 -3.50 -6.94 -10.85
N TYR A 133 -3.09 -8.05 -10.21
CA TYR A 133 -1.85 -8.73 -10.54
C TYR A 133 -2.04 -10.25 -10.65
N LYS A 134 -1.26 -10.87 -11.52
CA LYS A 134 -1.03 -12.31 -11.54
C LYS A 134 0.21 -12.66 -10.73
N ILE A 135 0.20 -13.81 -10.10
CA ILE A 135 1.34 -14.37 -9.38
C ILE A 135 2.27 -15.04 -10.39
N ASN A 136 3.53 -14.58 -10.47
CA ASN A 136 4.55 -15.19 -11.31
C ASN A 136 5.42 -16.17 -10.53
N ASN A 137 5.70 -15.87 -9.24
CA ASN A 137 6.52 -16.73 -8.38
C ASN A 137 6.16 -16.52 -6.92
N VAL A 138 6.37 -17.55 -6.09
CA VAL A 138 6.19 -17.49 -4.64
C VAL A 138 7.37 -18.19 -3.98
N LYS A 139 7.91 -17.60 -2.91
CA LYS A 139 8.95 -18.22 -2.06
C LYS A 139 8.76 -17.85 -0.61
N GLN A 140 9.42 -18.57 0.28
CA GLN A 140 9.51 -18.24 1.70
C GLN A 140 10.83 -17.52 1.98
N GLU A 141 10.77 -16.44 2.78
CA GLU A 141 11.96 -15.65 3.12
C GLU A 141 11.82 -15.04 4.51
N LYS A 142 12.91 -14.97 5.27
CA LYS A 142 12.94 -14.20 6.52
C LYS A 142 13.21 -12.72 6.22
N LEU A 143 12.38 -11.83 6.78
CA LEU A 143 12.58 -10.39 6.79
C LEU A 143 12.69 -9.91 8.25
N GLY A 144 13.92 -9.79 8.74
CA GLY A 144 14.17 -9.53 10.16
C GLY A 144 13.55 -10.63 11.02
N LYS A 145 12.62 -10.27 11.90
CA LYS A 145 11.91 -11.23 12.78
C LYS A 145 10.72 -11.94 12.12
N PHE A 146 10.31 -11.51 10.94
CA PHE A 146 9.12 -12.04 10.27
C PHE A 146 9.48 -13.18 9.32
N SER A 147 8.75 -14.29 9.39
CA SER A 147 8.68 -15.29 8.32
C SER A 147 7.67 -14.79 7.30
N CYS A 148 8.10 -14.62 6.06
CA CYS A 148 7.28 -14.00 5.01
C CYS A 148 7.11 -14.95 3.82
N THR A 149 5.89 -14.96 3.29
CA THR A 149 5.62 -15.40 1.92
C THR A 149 5.91 -14.23 0.99
N VAL A 150 6.80 -14.44 0.04
CA VAL A 150 7.21 -13.41 -0.93
C VAL A 150 6.59 -13.73 -2.26
N PHE A 151 5.85 -12.76 -2.81
CA PHE A 151 5.19 -12.86 -4.10
C PHE A 151 5.90 -11.99 -5.12
N ASP A 152 6.23 -12.53 -6.29
CA ASP A 152 6.56 -11.78 -7.49
C ASP A 152 5.28 -11.64 -8.32
N LEU A 153 4.82 -10.41 -8.49
CA LEU A 153 3.52 -10.09 -9.08
C LEU A 153 3.70 -9.26 -10.36
N GLU A 154 2.92 -9.54 -11.39
CA GLU A 154 2.88 -8.79 -12.63
C GLU A 154 1.48 -8.29 -12.92
N ALA A 155 1.36 -7.01 -13.27
CA ALA A 155 0.09 -6.35 -13.49
C ALA A 155 -0.69 -6.96 -14.67
N ILE A 156 -1.99 -7.21 -14.46
CA ILE A 156 -2.95 -7.61 -15.50
C ILE A 156 -3.81 -6.44 -15.97
N THR A 157 -3.61 -5.25 -15.40
CA THR A 157 -4.30 -4.00 -15.75
C THR A 157 -3.30 -2.86 -15.94
N LYS A 158 -3.65 -1.87 -16.77
CA LYS A 158 -2.84 -0.66 -17.01
C LYS A 158 -3.10 0.44 -15.97
N SER A 159 -4.08 0.29 -15.10
CA SER A 159 -4.46 1.29 -14.10
C SER A 159 -3.49 1.41 -12.93
N VAL A 160 -2.67 0.37 -12.67
CA VAL A 160 -1.72 0.35 -11.56
C VAL A 160 -0.51 1.27 -11.82
N SER A 161 0.10 1.74 -10.73
CA SER A 161 1.29 2.61 -10.81
C SER A 161 2.55 1.86 -11.23
N PHE A 162 2.66 0.59 -10.86
CA PHE A 162 3.85 -0.22 -11.14
C PHE A 162 3.46 -1.54 -11.80
N PRO A 163 4.05 -1.84 -12.97
CA PRO A 163 3.70 -3.04 -13.73
C PRO A 163 4.20 -4.35 -13.12
N LYS A 164 5.23 -4.31 -12.29
CA LYS A 164 5.75 -5.45 -11.54
C LYS A 164 6.00 -5.04 -10.11
N VAL A 165 5.60 -5.87 -9.16
CA VAL A 165 5.82 -5.64 -7.75
C VAL A 165 6.27 -6.93 -7.06
N LYS A 166 7.08 -6.81 -6.02
CA LYS A 166 7.43 -7.89 -5.12
C LYS A 166 6.99 -7.51 -3.72
N ILE A 167 6.19 -8.36 -3.07
CA ILE A 167 5.67 -8.10 -1.73
C ILE A 167 6.09 -9.19 -0.75
N TRP A 168 6.43 -8.80 0.46
CA TRP A 168 6.72 -9.67 1.60
C TRP A 168 5.54 -9.64 2.55
N VAL A 169 4.82 -10.73 2.63
CA VAL A 169 3.62 -10.89 3.47
C VAL A 169 3.98 -11.75 4.67
N SER A 170 3.85 -11.22 5.88
CA SER A 170 4.09 -11.96 7.12
C SER A 170 2.91 -12.86 7.48
N GLU A 171 3.09 -13.74 8.48
CA GLU A 171 2.10 -14.74 8.92
C GLU A 171 0.73 -14.15 9.33
N ASP A 172 0.70 -12.86 9.69
CA ASP A 172 -0.51 -12.10 10.02
C ASP A 172 -1.19 -11.46 8.80
N ASN A 173 -0.79 -11.87 7.57
CA ASN A 173 -1.26 -11.37 6.29
C ASN A 173 -1.02 -9.86 6.08
N LEU A 174 -0.03 -9.26 6.78
CA LEU A 174 0.36 -7.87 6.56
C LEU A 174 1.60 -7.78 5.68
N VAL A 175 1.58 -6.82 4.73
CA VAL A 175 2.75 -6.53 3.89
C VAL A 175 3.79 -5.81 4.73
N ARG A 176 5.01 -6.35 4.82
CA ARG A 176 6.14 -5.76 5.57
C ARG A 176 7.10 -5.00 4.68
N LYS A 177 7.21 -5.43 3.42
CA LYS A 177 8.06 -4.78 2.41
C LYS A 177 7.39 -4.89 1.05
N LEU A 178 7.57 -3.88 0.24
CA LEU A 178 7.13 -3.80 -1.14
C LEU A 178 8.29 -3.26 -1.99
N GLU A 179 8.55 -3.89 -3.11
CA GLU A 179 9.46 -3.40 -4.14
C GLU A 179 8.67 -3.19 -5.43
N ASP A 180 8.79 -2.00 -5.98
CA ASP A 180 8.11 -1.58 -7.21
C ASP A 180 9.11 -1.54 -8.37
N TYR A 181 8.77 -2.18 -9.49
CA TYR A 181 9.63 -2.33 -10.65
C TYR A 181 9.00 -1.76 -11.92
N SER A 182 9.85 -1.31 -12.83
CA SER A 182 9.47 -0.99 -14.21
C SER A 182 9.15 -2.26 -15.02
N LEU A 183 8.63 -2.10 -16.24
CA LEU A 183 8.43 -3.20 -17.19
C LEU A 183 9.74 -3.93 -17.50
N SER A 184 10.84 -3.20 -17.64
CA SER A 184 12.18 -3.76 -17.89
C SER A 184 12.80 -4.46 -16.68
N GLY A 185 12.14 -4.41 -15.50
CA GLY A 185 12.66 -5.02 -14.27
C GLY A 185 13.61 -4.12 -13.48
N GLN A 186 13.70 -2.82 -13.79
CA GLN A 186 14.45 -1.88 -12.98
C GLN A 186 13.72 -1.62 -11.66
N LEU A 187 14.41 -1.78 -10.52
CA LEU A 187 13.88 -1.39 -9.21
C LEU A 187 13.72 0.14 -9.16
N MET A 188 12.49 0.58 -8.94
CA MET A 188 12.14 1.99 -8.92
C MET A 188 11.99 2.51 -7.48
N ARG A 189 11.33 1.71 -6.61
CA ARG A 189 11.01 2.13 -5.24
C ARG A 189 11.00 0.91 -4.31
N THR A 190 11.46 1.09 -3.07
CA THR A 190 11.29 0.14 -1.98
C THR A 190 10.50 0.80 -0.87
N SER A 191 9.43 0.15 -0.41
CA SER A 191 8.61 0.61 0.72
C SER A 191 8.67 -0.41 1.86
N ALA A 192 8.93 0.06 3.07
CA ALA A 192 8.88 -0.73 4.30
C ALA A 192 7.70 -0.29 5.16
N PHE A 193 7.05 -1.26 5.82
CA PHE A 193 5.91 -1.06 6.70
C PHE A 193 6.26 -1.59 8.10
N PRO A 194 7.06 -0.81 8.88
CA PRO A 194 7.59 -1.28 10.16
C PRO A 194 6.51 -1.47 11.23
N SER A 195 5.41 -0.74 11.13
CA SER A 195 4.32 -0.79 12.11
C SER A 195 2.96 -0.57 11.48
N TYR A 196 1.98 -1.23 12.09
CA TYR A 196 0.56 -1.11 11.79
C TYR A 196 -0.21 -0.77 13.06
N GLN A 197 -1.35 -0.11 12.88
CA GLN A 197 -2.33 0.15 13.92
C GLN A 197 -3.66 -0.47 13.57
N LYS A 198 -4.31 -1.08 14.56
CA LYS A 198 -5.60 -1.72 14.38
C LYS A 198 -6.73 -0.71 14.48
N VAL A 199 -7.66 -0.74 13.52
CA VAL A 199 -8.83 0.14 13.47
C VAL A 199 -10.05 -0.74 13.20
N GLY A 200 -10.84 -0.98 14.23
CA GLY A 200 -11.89 -2.00 14.19
C GLY A 200 -11.32 -3.39 13.94
N LYS A 201 -11.77 -4.05 12.86
CA LYS A 201 -11.28 -5.37 12.43
C LYS A 201 -10.20 -5.30 11.36
N ARG A 202 -9.76 -4.09 10.98
CA ARG A 202 -8.84 -3.82 9.88
C ARG A 202 -7.53 -3.22 10.38
N TRP A 203 -6.58 -3.05 9.48
CA TRP A 203 -5.27 -2.52 9.79
C TRP A 203 -4.95 -1.33 8.90
N VAL A 204 -4.31 -0.33 9.48
CA VAL A 204 -3.75 0.83 8.77
C VAL A 204 -2.25 0.87 9.08
N PRO A 205 -1.36 1.07 8.10
CA PRO A 205 0.03 1.34 8.41
C PRO A 205 0.13 2.53 9.37
N ALA A 206 0.89 2.40 10.44
CA ALA A 206 1.20 3.53 11.32
C ALA A 206 2.39 4.33 10.79
N LYS A 207 3.32 3.61 10.10
CA LYS A 207 4.49 4.19 9.47
C LYS A 207 4.80 3.49 8.14
N ILE A 208 5.18 4.28 7.14
CA ILE A 208 5.72 3.80 5.86
C ILE A 208 7.05 4.51 5.63
N ILE A 209 8.06 3.77 5.19
CA ILE A 209 9.36 4.32 4.80
C ILE A 209 9.61 3.93 3.35
N ILE A 210 9.78 4.92 2.48
CA ILE A 210 9.95 4.72 1.05
C ILE A 210 11.34 5.23 0.66
N GLN A 211 12.07 4.43 -0.11
CA GLN A 211 13.30 4.82 -0.79
C GLN A 211 13.05 4.81 -2.30
N ASP A 212 13.30 5.95 -2.95
CA ASP A 212 13.26 6.08 -4.40
C ASP A 212 14.65 5.75 -4.96
N HIS A 213 14.72 4.72 -5.82
CA HIS A 213 15.99 4.29 -6.42
C HIS A 213 16.34 5.06 -7.70
N LEU A 214 15.45 5.94 -8.17
CA LEU A 214 15.67 6.77 -9.36
C LEU A 214 16.20 8.15 -9.01
N VAL A 215 15.98 8.61 -7.77
CA VAL A 215 16.44 9.92 -7.27
C VAL A 215 17.58 9.70 -6.29
N PHE A 216 18.79 9.94 -6.74
CA PHE A 216 19.97 9.70 -5.95
C PHE A 216 21.11 10.70 -6.26
N ARG A 217 22.05 10.81 -5.34
CA ARG A 217 23.31 11.54 -5.49
C ARG A 217 24.47 10.64 -5.07
N LYS A 218 25.55 10.67 -5.83
CA LYS A 218 26.81 10.04 -5.42
C LYS A 218 27.67 11.04 -4.67
N VAL A 219 28.17 10.64 -3.50
CA VAL A 219 29.09 11.41 -2.66
C VAL A 219 30.26 10.51 -2.32
N GLY A 220 31.35 10.63 -3.09
CA GLY A 220 32.44 9.65 -3.06
C GLY A 220 31.93 8.26 -3.44
N ASP A 221 32.22 7.26 -2.62
CA ASP A 221 31.78 5.87 -2.83
C ASP A 221 30.37 5.57 -2.31
N LYS A 222 29.70 6.57 -1.69
CA LYS A 222 28.35 6.41 -1.14
C LYS A 222 27.29 6.91 -2.13
N VAL A 223 26.16 6.22 -2.12
CA VAL A 223 24.96 6.63 -2.84
C VAL A 223 23.89 7.02 -1.81
N GLU A 224 23.50 8.28 -1.84
CA GLU A 224 22.39 8.80 -1.05
C GLU A 224 21.13 8.86 -1.92
N TYR A 225 20.04 8.26 -1.43
CA TYR A 225 18.76 8.21 -2.14
C TYR A 225 17.73 9.15 -1.52
N GLU A 226 16.77 9.60 -2.33
CA GLU A 226 15.56 10.23 -1.79
C GLU A 226 14.84 9.23 -0.87
N ARG A 227 14.44 9.71 0.29
CA ARG A 227 13.66 8.94 1.26
C ARG A 227 12.42 9.72 1.68
N THR A 228 11.28 9.05 1.64
CA THR A 228 10.02 9.60 2.16
C THR A 228 9.57 8.75 3.35
N THR A 229 9.31 9.40 4.48
CA THR A 229 8.70 8.77 5.66
C THR A 229 7.28 9.29 5.79
N VAL A 230 6.31 8.39 5.96
CA VAL A 230 4.91 8.72 6.17
C VAL A 230 4.49 8.19 7.53
N ASP A 231 4.06 9.09 8.41
CA ASP A 231 3.41 8.76 9.66
C ASP A 231 1.90 8.98 9.50
N ILE A 232 1.11 7.95 9.84
CA ILE A 232 -0.36 7.98 9.74
C ILE A 232 -0.92 7.95 11.15
N LYS A 233 -1.70 8.97 11.48
CA LYS A 233 -2.23 9.19 12.84
C LYS A 233 -3.74 9.34 12.85
N ASN A 234 -4.34 9.12 14.01
CA ASN A 234 -5.75 9.36 14.28
C ASN A 234 -6.70 8.67 13.27
N PRO A 235 -6.46 7.40 12.88
CA PRO A 235 -7.37 6.74 11.98
C PRO A 235 -8.74 6.56 12.61
N SER A 236 -9.79 6.88 11.85
CA SER A 236 -11.20 6.76 12.29
C SER A 236 -12.02 6.08 11.20
N LEU A 237 -13.00 5.27 11.63
CA LEU A 237 -13.96 4.58 10.73
C LEU A 237 -15.33 5.25 10.75
N ASN A 238 -15.43 6.50 11.19
CA ASN A 238 -16.68 7.24 11.17
C ASN A 238 -17.13 7.53 9.75
N LYS A 239 -18.39 7.22 9.45
CA LYS A 239 -18.99 7.56 8.16
C LYS A 239 -18.96 9.07 7.95
N GLN A 240 -18.50 9.48 6.79
CA GLN A 240 -18.43 10.88 6.39
C GLN A 240 -19.65 11.26 5.54
N PRO A 241 -20.08 12.52 5.54
CA PRO A 241 -21.16 12.97 4.68
C PRO A 241 -20.76 12.91 3.21
N ASP A 242 -21.69 12.60 2.32
CA ASP A 242 -21.45 12.49 0.88
C ASP A 242 -20.91 13.80 0.27
N SER A 243 -21.33 14.93 0.84
CA SER A 243 -20.85 16.26 0.44
C SER A 243 -19.35 16.46 0.63
N LEU A 244 -18.67 15.64 1.43
CA LEU A 244 -17.21 15.68 1.60
C LEU A 244 -16.50 15.23 0.31
N TYR A 245 -17.07 14.29 -0.43
CA TYR A 245 -16.49 13.72 -1.64
C TYR A 245 -16.90 14.47 -2.91
N THR A 246 -16.93 15.82 -2.86
CA THR A 246 -17.37 16.68 -3.96
C THR A 246 -16.36 17.80 -4.23
N LYS A 247 -16.44 18.40 -5.43
CA LYS A 247 -15.64 19.58 -5.81
C LYS A 247 -15.98 20.77 -4.94
N GLU A 248 -17.27 20.98 -4.67
CA GLU A 248 -17.80 22.06 -3.84
C GLU A 248 -17.24 22.01 -2.40
N TYR A 249 -16.94 20.82 -1.89
CA TYR A 249 -16.27 20.69 -0.60
C TYR A 249 -14.88 21.32 -0.63
N LEU A 250 -14.05 20.98 -1.63
CA LEU A 250 -12.69 21.51 -1.75
C LEU A 250 -12.68 23.03 -1.98
N GLU A 251 -13.63 23.56 -2.73
CA GLU A 251 -13.81 25.01 -2.91
C GLU A 251 -14.17 25.69 -1.58
N ARG A 252 -15.16 25.15 -0.86
CA ARG A 252 -15.68 25.73 0.39
C ARG A 252 -14.68 25.74 1.53
N VAL A 253 -13.88 24.68 1.71
CA VAL A 253 -12.90 24.61 2.82
C VAL A 253 -11.77 25.62 2.68
N ASN A 254 -11.60 26.19 1.48
CA ASN A 254 -10.60 27.20 1.18
C ASN A 254 -11.13 28.64 1.21
N THR A 255 -12.44 28.82 1.40
CA THR A 255 -13.08 30.16 1.49
C THR A 255 -13.28 30.65 2.93
N LYS A 256 -12.86 29.87 3.90
CA LYS A 256 -12.83 30.20 5.34
C LYS A 256 -11.39 30.45 5.76
#